data_966209d7ce014cb74e7280fa3419a1a2
#
_entry.id   966209d7ce014cb74e7280fa3419a1a2
#
_cell.length_a   1.000
_cell.length_b   1.000
_cell.length_c   1.000
_cell.angle_alpha   90.00
_cell.angle_beta   90.00
_cell.angle_gamma   90.00
#
_symmetry.space_group_name_H-M   'P 1'
#
loop_
_entity.id
_entity.type
_entity.pdbx_description
1 polymer ?
#
loop_
_entity_poly.entity_id
_entity_poly.type
_entity_poly.pdbx_seq_one_letter_code
_entity_poly.pdbx_strand_id
1 'polypeptide(L)'
;MDSSLPPVPSSRGRMASSDDFLLLILCSPSGAGKTTLTRLLEEKFPDLQFSVSHTTRAPRANEVHGRDYHFVDRARFEALVEEDAFVEWAEVHGNLYGTSRSEILRAKSIVAPHACRGMIFDIDYQGARQIRATLPDVTSVFILPPSMEELLRRLRGRASEPEEVVMRRFRVAEGEIEHYGLFDYLVVNDDLARAFDELSSVIVAERAKRRRRAKLAESLLRKGALPSR
;
A
#
# COMPACT_ATOMS: atom_id res chain seq x y z
N MET A 1 -0.92 -22.28 -18.99
CA MET A 1 0.09 -22.39 -17.90
C MET A 1 -0.61 -21.92 -16.65
N ASP A 2 -0.82 -22.86 -15.76
CA ASP A 2 -1.61 -22.69 -14.53
C ASP A 2 -0.82 -21.79 -13.56
N SER A 3 -1.19 -20.50 -13.51
CA SER A 3 -0.66 -19.58 -12.50
C SER A 3 -1.46 -19.77 -11.21
N SER A 4 -1.14 -20.83 -10.48
CA SER A 4 -1.66 -21.01 -9.12
C SER A 4 -1.17 -19.82 -8.28
N LEU A 5 -2.10 -18.89 -8.02
CA LEU A 5 -1.87 -17.77 -7.10
C LEU A 5 -1.42 -18.33 -5.75
N PRO A 6 -0.44 -17.71 -5.08
CA PRO A 6 0.00 -18.14 -3.77
C PRO A 6 -1.19 -18.21 -2.81
N PRO A 7 -1.20 -19.17 -1.87
CA PRO A 7 -2.30 -19.34 -0.92
C PRO A 7 -2.48 -18.06 -0.10
N VAL A 8 -3.74 -17.69 0.11
CA VAL A 8 -4.07 -16.62 1.06
C VAL A 8 -3.60 -17.06 2.44
N PRO A 9 -2.82 -16.25 3.19
CA PRO A 9 -2.38 -16.59 4.53
C PRO A 9 -3.56 -17.04 5.40
N SER A 10 -3.36 -18.09 6.20
CA SER A 10 -4.41 -18.61 7.06
C SER A 10 -4.91 -17.53 8.00
N SER A 11 -6.21 -17.47 8.24
CA SER A 11 -6.91 -16.47 9.06
C SER A 11 -6.58 -16.51 10.57
N ARG A 12 -5.45 -17.07 10.95
CA ARG A 12 -4.97 -17.12 12.33
C ARG A 12 -4.44 -15.76 12.75
N GLY A 13 -5.32 -14.96 13.35
CA GLY A 13 -4.98 -13.69 13.97
C GLY A 13 -5.43 -12.48 13.15
N ARG A 14 -6.74 -12.19 13.13
CA ARG A 14 -7.23 -10.86 12.73
C ARG A 14 -6.57 -9.82 13.64
N MET A 15 -5.70 -8.99 13.08
CA MET A 15 -5.21 -7.82 13.80
C MET A 15 -6.36 -6.85 13.98
N ALA A 16 -6.75 -6.60 15.25
CA ALA A 16 -7.68 -5.53 15.55
C ALA A 16 -7.02 -4.20 15.12
N SER A 17 -7.65 -3.47 14.19
CA SER A 17 -7.24 -2.10 13.91
C SER A 17 -7.56 -1.26 15.16
N SER A 18 -6.60 -0.43 15.62
CA SER A 18 -6.98 0.68 16.49
C SER A 18 -7.91 1.58 15.69
N ASP A 19 -9.07 1.93 16.22
CA ASP A 19 -10.18 2.55 15.48
C ASP A 19 -9.81 3.84 14.72
N ASP A 20 -8.69 4.49 15.05
CA ASP A 20 -8.20 5.74 14.47
C ASP A 20 -6.99 5.58 13.52
N PHE A 21 -6.39 4.40 13.40
CA PHE A 21 -5.24 4.16 12.52
C PHE A 21 -5.67 3.81 11.10
N LEU A 22 -5.28 4.62 10.11
CA LEU A 22 -5.60 4.39 8.71
C LEU A 22 -4.65 3.37 8.09
N LEU A 23 -5.21 2.33 7.50
CA LEU A 23 -4.49 1.41 6.61
C LEU A 23 -4.93 1.67 5.18
N LEU A 24 -4.00 2.03 4.29
CA LEU A 24 -4.27 2.42 2.91
C LEU A 24 -3.41 1.62 1.95
N ILE A 25 -4.02 0.94 1.01
CA ILE A 25 -3.33 0.31 -0.12
C ILE A 25 -3.31 1.30 -1.29
N LEU A 26 -2.13 1.50 -1.88
CA LEU A 26 -1.97 2.14 -3.18
C LEU A 26 -1.45 1.11 -4.18
N CYS A 27 -2.21 0.88 -5.22
CA CYS A 27 -1.84 0.01 -6.32
C CYS A 27 -1.96 0.74 -7.64
N SER A 28 -1.21 0.33 -8.62
CA SER A 28 -1.31 0.86 -9.99
C SER A 28 -0.60 -0.05 -10.98
N PRO A 29 -0.95 -0.02 -12.23
CA PRO A 29 -0.11 -0.61 -13.26
C PRO A 29 1.21 0.17 -13.39
N SER A 30 2.23 -0.55 -13.86
CA SER A 30 3.54 0.07 -14.14
C SER A 30 3.38 1.22 -15.14
N GLY A 31 3.88 2.41 -14.81
CA GLY A 31 3.77 3.59 -15.69
C GLY A 31 2.61 4.53 -15.38
N ALA A 32 1.68 4.19 -14.49
CA ALA A 32 0.54 5.06 -14.13
C ALA A 32 0.92 6.30 -13.29
N GLY A 33 2.16 6.37 -12.76
CA GLY A 33 2.64 7.56 -12.02
C GLY A 33 2.55 7.44 -10.50
N LYS A 34 2.35 6.24 -9.95
CA LYS A 34 2.26 5.98 -8.51
C LYS A 34 3.41 6.61 -7.71
N THR A 35 4.66 6.39 -8.11
CA THR A 35 5.85 6.91 -7.40
C THR A 35 5.83 8.44 -7.22
N THR A 36 5.31 9.19 -8.17
CA THR A 36 5.20 10.65 -8.04
C THR A 36 4.13 11.01 -7.03
N LEU A 37 2.98 10.36 -7.08
CA LEU A 37 1.89 10.58 -6.13
C LEU A 37 2.27 10.17 -4.70
N THR A 38 3.00 9.05 -4.52
CA THR A 38 3.46 8.61 -3.18
C THR A 38 4.39 9.65 -2.55
N ARG A 39 5.31 10.24 -3.31
CA ARG A 39 6.21 11.31 -2.80
C ARG A 39 5.45 12.55 -2.35
N LEU A 40 4.44 12.97 -3.11
CA LEU A 40 3.57 14.09 -2.72
C LEU A 40 2.75 13.77 -1.46
N LEU A 41 2.34 12.51 -1.28
CA LEU A 41 1.64 12.08 -0.06
C LEU A 41 2.56 12.10 1.16
N GLU A 42 3.82 11.68 1.02
CA GLU A 42 4.81 11.75 2.10
C GLU A 42 5.01 13.19 2.60
N GLU A 43 5.07 14.14 1.66
CA GLU A 43 5.20 15.56 1.98
C GLU A 43 3.95 16.14 2.66
N LYS A 44 2.75 15.80 2.15
CA LYS A 44 1.48 16.36 2.66
C LYS A 44 1.01 15.70 3.97
N PHE A 45 1.30 14.42 4.16
CA PHE A 45 0.85 13.63 5.31
C PHE A 45 2.02 12.98 6.06
N PRO A 46 2.87 13.77 6.74
CA PRO A 46 4.06 13.26 7.44
C PRO A 46 3.72 12.30 8.59
N ASP A 47 2.45 12.25 8.99
CA ASP A 47 1.91 11.32 9.98
C ASP A 47 1.42 9.97 9.37
N LEU A 48 1.61 9.77 8.07
CA LEU A 48 1.47 8.47 7.40
C LEU A 48 2.85 7.87 7.14
N GLN A 49 3.02 6.61 7.49
CA GLN A 49 4.23 5.86 7.19
C GLN A 49 4.02 4.97 5.98
N PHE A 50 5.01 4.90 5.08
CA PHE A 50 5.04 3.85 4.05
C PHE A 50 5.56 2.55 4.66
N SER A 51 4.96 1.44 4.26
CA SER A 51 5.44 0.12 4.67
C SER A 51 6.77 -0.17 4.00
N VAL A 52 7.73 -0.67 4.76
CA VAL A 52 9.00 -1.17 4.24
C VAL A 52 8.88 -2.68 4.06
N SER A 53 8.74 -3.12 2.80
CA SER A 53 8.60 -4.54 2.46
C SER A 53 9.93 -5.29 2.54
N HIS A 54 9.87 -6.57 2.86
CA HIS A 54 10.98 -7.51 2.69
C HIS A 54 11.10 -7.91 1.22
N THR A 55 12.31 -8.14 0.74
CA THR A 55 12.52 -8.66 -0.62
C THR A 55 13.78 -9.52 -0.72
N THR A 56 13.73 -10.52 -1.60
CA THR A 56 14.89 -11.34 -1.98
C THR A 56 15.68 -10.75 -3.14
N ARG A 57 15.18 -9.64 -3.73
CA ARG A 57 15.90 -8.90 -4.78
C ARG A 57 17.14 -8.23 -4.19
N ALA A 58 18.25 -8.29 -4.92
CA ALA A 58 19.44 -7.53 -4.55
C ALA A 58 19.16 -5.99 -4.54
N PRO A 59 19.76 -5.24 -3.60
CA PRO A 59 19.61 -3.79 -3.56
C PRO A 59 20.18 -3.12 -4.80
N ARG A 60 19.56 -2.03 -5.25
CA ARG A 60 20.12 -1.13 -6.27
C ARG A 60 21.10 -0.15 -5.60
N ALA A 61 21.93 0.54 -6.43
CA ALA A 61 23.00 1.40 -5.93
C ALA A 61 22.56 2.48 -4.91
N ASN A 62 21.30 2.96 -5.01
CA ASN A 62 20.78 4.05 -4.16
C ASN A 62 19.79 3.56 -3.10
N GLU A 63 19.56 2.25 -2.99
CA GLU A 63 18.61 1.67 -2.04
C GLU A 63 19.32 1.31 -0.72
N VAL A 64 18.65 1.58 0.40
CA VAL A 64 19.17 1.37 1.75
C VAL A 64 18.30 0.36 2.48
N HIS A 65 18.97 -0.66 3.06
CA HIS A 65 18.29 -1.65 3.90
C HIS A 65 17.56 -1.01 5.08
N GLY A 66 16.33 -1.42 5.31
CA GLY A 66 15.46 -0.90 6.39
C GLY A 66 14.80 0.44 6.09
N ARG A 67 15.13 1.09 4.96
CA ARG A 67 14.48 2.30 4.48
C ARG A 67 13.65 2.04 3.24
N ASP A 68 14.29 1.50 2.20
CA ASP A 68 13.61 1.23 0.92
C ASP A 68 13.01 -0.19 0.91
N TYR A 69 13.78 -1.16 1.39
CA TYR A 69 13.37 -2.55 1.61
C TYR A 69 14.17 -3.18 2.77
N HIS A 70 13.61 -4.22 3.37
CA HIS A 70 14.37 -5.18 4.15
C HIS A 70 14.90 -6.24 3.18
N PHE A 71 16.15 -6.08 2.70
CA PHE A 71 16.78 -7.03 1.81
C PHE A 71 17.20 -8.27 2.60
N VAL A 72 16.67 -9.43 2.23
CA VAL A 72 16.93 -10.71 2.86
C VAL A 72 17.24 -11.77 1.80
N ASP A 73 17.92 -12.84 2.15
CA ASP A 73 18.06 -13.99 1.28
C ASP A 73 16.76 -14.82 1.21
N ARG A 74 16.68 -15.72 0.24
CA ARG A 74 15.49 -16.56 0.03
C ARG A 74 15.19 -17.42 1.25
N ALA A 75 16.20 -18.03 1.89
CA ALA A 75 16.01 -18.89 3.03
C ALA A 75 15.40 -18.13 4.22
N ARG A 76 15.88 -16.92 4.50
CA ARG A 76 15.29 -16.07 5.54
C ARG A 76 13.87 -15.64 5.20
N PHE A 77 13.59 -15.32 3.92
CA PHE A 77 12.24 -14.97 3.51
C PHE A 77 11.27 -16.15 3.70
N GLU A 78 11.65 -17.35 3.26
CA GLU A 78 10.85 -18.57 3.41
C GLU A 78 10.60 -18.90 4.89
N ALA A 79 11.61 -18.75 5.76
CA ALA A 79 11.42 -18.88 7.21
C ALA A 79 10.39 -17.89 7.75
N LEU A 80 10.39 -16.62 7.30
CA LEU A 80 9.38 -15.63 7.68
C LEU A 80 7.98 -16.00 7.19
N VAL A 81 7.86 -16.67 6.03
CA VAL A 81 6.58 -17.22 5.55
C VAL A 81 6.08 -18.33 6.47
N GLU A 82 6.95 -19.27 6.87
CA GLU A 82 6.61 -20.36 7.80
C GLU A 82 6.21 -19.84 9.18
N GLU A 83 6.84 -18.76 9.66
CA GLU A 83 6.52 -18.06 10.90
C GLU A 83 5.19 -17.27 10.84
N ASP A 84 4.45 -17.26 9.73
CA ASP A 84 3.27 -16.39 9.47
C ASP A 84 3.57 -14.91 9.76
N ALA A 85 4.81 -14.48 9.50
CA ALA A 85 5.27 -13.13 9.80
C ALA A 85 4.72 -12.06 8.86
N PHE A 86 4.22 -12.45 7.68
CA PHE A 86 3.71 -11.52 6.67
C PHE A 86 2.20 -11.33 6.75
N VAL A 87 1.74 -10.12 6.45
CA VAL A 87 0.32 -9.81 6.16
C VAL A 87 -0.02 -10.10 4.70
N GLU A 88 0.98 -9.99 3.83
CA GLU A 88 0.95 -10.36 2.42
C GLU A 88 2.36 -10.72 1.96
N TRP A 89 2.46 -11.56 0.95
CA TRP A 89 3.68 -11.77 0.17
C TRP A 89 3.36 -12.30 -1.22
N ALA A 90 4.22 -12.00 -2.19
CA ALA A 90 4.07 -12.44 -3.57
C ALA A 90 5.43 -12.65 -4.23
N GLU A 91 5.46 -13.48 -5.27
CA GLU A 91 6.60 -13.56 -6.18
C GLU A 91 6.34 -12.65 -7.37
N VAL A 92 7.25 -11.69 -7.60
CA VAL A 92 7.20 -10.74 -8.70
C VAL A 92 8.52 -10.79 -9.46
N HIS A 93 8.47 -11.18 -10.72
CA HIS A 93 9.66 -11.31 -11.59
C HIS A 93 10.79 -12.17 -10.98
N GLY A 94 10.43 -13.29 -10.34
CA GLY A 94 11.38 -14.24 -9.75
C GLY A 94 11.95 -13.84 -8.40
N ASN A 95 11.53 -12.70 -7.83
CA ASN A 95 11.89 -12.28 -6.48
C ASN A 95 10.66 -12.28 -5.58
N LEU A 96 10.89 -12.57 -4.31
CA LEU A 96 9.85 -12.52 -3.29
C LEU A 96 9.77 -11.12 -2.70
N TYR A 97 8.54 -10.67 -2.43
CA TYR A 97 8.24 -9.42 -1.75
C TYR A 97 7.18 -9.70 -0.69
N GLY A 98 7.25 -9.05 0.45
CA GLY A 98 6.23 -9.23 1.49
C GLY A 98 6.29 -8.15 2.56
N THR A 99 5.13 -7.77 3.05
CA THR A 99 4.99 -6.80 4.15
C THR A 99 4.74 -7.54 5.46
N SER A 100 5.62 -7.31 6.44
CA SER A 100 5.52 -8.00 7.71
C SER A 100 4.48 -7.37 8.65
N ARG A 101 3.91 -8.20 9.53
CA ARG A 101 3.03 -7.76 10.63
C ARG A 101 3.76 -6.81 11.58
N SER A 102 5.06 -7.01 11.76
CA SER A 102 5.89 -6.16 12.61
C SER A 102 5.99 -4.71 12.11
N GLU A 103 5.94 -4.47 10.78
CA GLU A 103 5.91 -3.12 10.23
C GLU A 103 4.66 -2.33 10.68
N ILE A 104 3.49 -2.97 10.67
CA ILE A 104 2.26 -2.34 11.15
C ILE A 104 2.35 -2.03 12.66
N LEU A 105 2.88 -2.98 13.44
CA LEU A 105 3.06 -2.80 14.89
C LEU A 105 4.07 -1.67 15.18
N ARG A 106 5.18 -1.63 14.44
CA ARG A 106 6.18 -0.58 14.52
C ARG A 106 5.55 0.79 14.25
N ALA A 107 4.80 0.94 13.16
CA ALA A 107 4.14 2.20 12.83
C ALA A 107 3.15 2.64 13.92
N LYS A 108 2.36 1.71 14.46
CA LYS A 108 1.43 1.99 15.57
C LYS A 108 2.12 2.37 16.87
N SER A 109 3.37 1.97 17.08
CA SER A 109 4.16 2.31 18.28
C SER A 109 4.80 3.70 18.23
N ILE A 110 4.82 4.35 17.08
CA ILE A 110 5.36 5.71 16.91
C ILE A 110 4.40 6.70 17.58
N VAL A 111 4.84 7.25 18.71
CA VAL A 111 4.11 8.26 19.48
C VAL A 111 4.77 9.63 19.33
N ALA A 112 4.22 10.65 20.00
CA ALA A 112 4.72 12.02 19.93
C ALA A 112 6.27 12.15 19.75
N PRO A 113 6.75 13.25 19.10
CA PRO A 113 5.99 14.42 18.67
C PRO A 113 5.17 14.25 17.40
N HIS A 114 5.45 13.23 16.59
CA HIS A 114 4.75 12.95 15.32
C HIS A 114 4.16 11.55 15.36
N ALA A 115 3.09 11.38 16.17
CA ALA A 115 2.38 10.11 16.22
C ALA A 115 1.97 9.65 14.83
N CYS A 116 2.33 8.41 14.47
CA CYS A 116 1.91 7.81 13.22
C CYS A 116 0.40 7.52 13.28
N ARG A 117 -0.36 8.03 12.32
CA ARG A 117 -1.81 7.90 12.24
C ARG A 117 -2.28 7.01 11.11
N GLY A 118 -1.37 6.33 10.46
CA GLY A 118 -1.70 5.38 9.42
C GLY A 118 -0.48 4.85 8.68
N MET A 119 -0.71 3.80 7.91
CA MET A 119 0.29 3.18 7.05
C MET A 119 -0.23 3.07 5.63
N ILE A 120 0.64 3.33 4.67
CA ILE A 120 0.40 3.15 3.24
C ILE A 120 1.19 1.93 2.76
N PHE A 121 0.50 0.99 2.11
CA PHE A 121 1.08 -0.15 1.44
C PHE A 121 1.21 0.15 -0.06
N ASP A 122 2.44 0.27 -0.55
CA ASP A 122 2.76 0.40 -1.97
C ASP A 122 3.03 -0.99 -2.55
N ILE A 123 1.98 -1.66 -3.01
CA ILE A 123 1.99 -3.07 -3.40
C ILE A 123 1.27 -3.31 -4.72
N ASP A 124 1.39 -4.51 -5.28
CA ASP A 124 0.64 -4.95 -6.44
C ASP A 124 -0.75 -5.48 -6.08
N TYR A 125 -1.54 -5.89 -7.08
CA TYR A 125 -2.90 -6.39 -6.88
C TYR A 125 -2.94 -7.73 -6.10
N GLN A 126 -1.88 -8.55 -6.16
CA GLN A 126 -1.80 -9.83 -5.45
C GLN A 126 -1.66 -9.58 -3.95
N GLY A 127 -0.74 -8.68 -3.55
CA GLY A 127 -0.59 -8.22 -2.18
C GLY A 127 -1.85 -7.52 -1.68
N ALA A 128 -2.47 -6.67 -2.50
CA ALA A 128 -3.72 -6.00 -2.17
C ALA A 128 -4.83 -6.99 -1.83
N ARG A 129 -4.99 -8.08 -2.62
CA ARG A 129 -5.98 -9.14 -2.34
C ARG A 129 -5.73 -9.82 -1.01
N GLN A 130 -4.48 -10.14 -0.68
CA GLN A 130 -4.10 -10.79 0.58
C GLN A 130 -4.32 -9.87 1.79
N ILE A 131 -3.89 -8.60 1.69
CA ILE A 131 -4.12 -7.62 2.77
C ILE A 131 -5.61 -7.43 3.03
N ARG A 132 -6.44 -7.30 1.99
CA ARG A 132 -7.90 -7.16 2.14
C ARG A 132 -8.53 -8.37 2.83
N ALA A 133 -8.03 -9.58 2.58
CA ALA A 133 -8.51 -10.79 3.26
C ALA A 133 -8.09 -10.83 4.74
N THR A 134 -6.93 -10.28 5.07
CA THR A 134 -6.34 -10.32 6.43
C THR A 134 -6.76 -9.10 7.26
N LEU A 135 -6.89 -7.92 6.64
CA LEU A 135 -7.20 -6.64 7.26
C LEU A 135 -8.46 -6.03 6.64
N PRO A 136 -9.67 -6.43 7.08
CA PRO A 136 -10.94 -6.06 6.43
C PRO A 136 -11.24 -4.55 6.48
N ASP A 137 -10.59 -3.81 7.40
CA ASP A 137 -10.75 -2.35 7.54
C ASP A 137 -9.77 -1.53 6.70
N VAL A 138 -8.96 -2.18 5.84
CA VAL A 138 -8.05 -1.49 4.93
C VAL A 138 -8.86 -0.77 3.84
N THR A 139 -8.43 0.45 3.52
CA THR A 139 -8.92 1.20 2.37
C THR A 139 -7.98 0.96 1.19
N SER A 140 -8.50 0.83 -0.01
CA SER A 140 -7.68 0.54 -1.18
C SER A 140 -7.99 1.47 -2.34
N VAL A 141 -6.92 1.99 -2.96
CA VAL A 141 -6.98 2.89 -4.11
C VAL A 141 -6.18 2.30 -5.26
N PHE A 142 -6.78 2.28 -6.44
CA PHE A 142 -6.10 1.92 -7.67
C PHE A 142 -5.90 3.16 -8.54
N ILE A 143 -4.65 3.45 -8.89
CA ILE A 143 -4.30 4.60 -9.73
C ILE A 143 -4.25 4.14 -11.18
N LEU A 144 -5.08 4.76 -12.02
CA LEU A 144 -5.20 4.46 -13.45
C LEU A 144 -4.44 5.49 -14.30
N PRO A 145 -3.87 5.08 -15.42
CA PRO A 145 -3.51 6.03 -16.48
C PRO A 145 -4.79 6.57 -17.15
N PRO A 146 -4.75 7.73 -17.83
CA PRO A 146 -5.93 8.27 -18.52
C PRO A 146 -6.33 7.47 -19.76
N SER A 147 -5.37 6.80 -20.40
CA SER A 147 -5.61 5.88 -21.50
C SER A 147 -4.44 4.90 -21.67
N MET A 148 -4.66 3.85 -22.46
CA MET A 148 -3.61 2.86 -22.77
C MET A 148 -2.53 3.48 -23.67
N GLU A 149 -2.88 4.41 -24.57
CA GLU A 149 -1.93 5.13 -25.42
C GLU A 149 -0.99 5.98 -24.55
N GLU A 150 -1.54 6.71 -23.58
CA GLU A 150 -0.74 7.51 -22.65
C GLU A 150 0.15 6.63 -21.76
N LEU A 151 -0.34 5.48 -21.31
CA LEU A 151 0.46 4.51 -20.58
C LEU A 151 1.65 4.04 -21.41
N LEU A 152 1.43 3.66 -22.66
CA LEU A 152 2.51 3.24 -23.56
C LEU A 152 3.52 4.36 -23.79
N ARG A 153 3.05 5.60 -23.97
CA ARG A 153 3.90 6.78 -24.11
C ARG A 153 4.79 6.97 -22.86
N ARG A 154 4.21 6.84 -21.66
CA ARG A 154 4.94 6.96 -20.39
C ARG A 154 5.97 5.85 -20.20
N LEU A 155 5.63 4.63 -20.59
CA LEU A 155 6.56 3.49 -20.52
C LEU A 155 7.76 3.70 -21.45
N ARG A 156 7.55 4.20 -22.67
CA ARG A 156 8.63 4.55 -23.61
C ARG A 156 9.48 5.71 -23.14
N GLY A 157 8.89 6.70 -22.46
CA GLY A 157 9.58 7.88 -21.96
C GLY A 157 10.52 7.66 -20.77
N ARG A 158 10.49 6.47 -20.15
CA ARG A 158 11.32 6.16 -18.96
C ARG A 158 12.76 5.75 -19.26
N ALA A 159 13.26 5.93 -20.47
CA ALA A 159 14.64 5.74 -20.90
C ALA A 159 14.87 4.54 -21.82
N SER A 160 15.96 4.50 -22.45
CA SER A 160 16.82 3.51 -23.13
C SER A 160 16.46 2.00 -23.02
N GLU A 161 15.24 1.62 -22.61
CA GLU A 161 14.83 0.23 -22.62
C GLU A 161 14.49 -0.23 -24.05
N PRO A 162 14.88 -1.43 -24.47
CA PRO A 162 14.47 -1.99 -25.75
C PRO A 162 12.94 -2.05 -25.87
N GLU A 163 12.41 -1.82 -27.08
CA GLU A 163 10.95 -1.82 -27.34
C GLU A 163 10.27 -3.12 -26.87
N GLU A 164 10.97 -4.24 -26.98
CA GLU A 164 10.47 -5.53 -26.48
C GLU A 164 10.19 -5.54 -24.98
N VAL A 165 11.06 -4.89 -24.18
CA VAL A 165 10.89 -4.74 -22.73
C VAL A 165 9.70 -3.82 -22.44
N VAL A 166 9.57 -2.72 -23.17
CA VAL A 166 8.44 -1.81 -23.08
C VAL A 166 7.13 -2.52 -23.35
N MET A 167 7.05 -3.27 -24.46
CA MET A 167 5.84 -4.01 -24.84
C MET A 167 5.50 -5.14 -23.87
N ARG A 168 6.48 -5.79 -23.27
CA ARG A 168 6.24 -6.74 -22.19
C ARG A 168 5.63 -6.07 -20.97
N ARG A 169 6.17 -4.93 -20.54
CA ARG A 169 5.63 -4.14 -19.41
C ARG A 169 4.22 -3.63 -19.69
N PHE A 170 3.95 -3.23 -20.92
CA PHE A 170 2.63 -2.79 -21.35
C PHE A 170 1.60 -3.92 -21.21
N ARG A 171 1.90 -5.11 -21.70
CA ARG A 171 0.99 -6.29 -21.55
C ARG A 171 0.77 -6.67 -20.09
N VAL A 172 1.81 -6.57 -19.24
CA VAL A 172 1.65 -6.79 -17.80
C VAL A 172 0.70 -5.76 -17.19
N ALA A 173 0.85 -4.48 -17.58
CA ALA A 173 0.00 -3.41 -17.09
C ALA A 173 -1.48 -3.57 -17.50
N GLU A 174 -1.76 -4.09 -18.71
CA GLU A 174 -3.13 -4.45 -19.11
C GLU A 174 -3.74 -5.48 -18.17
N GLY A 175 -3.02 -6.57 -17.87
CA GLY A 175 -3.48 -7.59 -16.91
C GLY A 175 -3.65 -7.05 -15.49
N GLU A 176 -2.78 -6.10 -15.05
CA GLU A 176 -2.93 -5.46 -13.74
C GLU A 176 -4.22 -4.62 -13.65
N ILE A 177 -4.60 -3.93 -14.74
CA ILE A 177 -5.83 -3.12 -14.80
C ILE A 177 -7.09 -3.98 -14.67
N GLU A 178 -7.11 -5.21 -15.18
CA GLU A 178 -8.27 -6.12 -15.06
C GLU A 178 -8.71 -6.35 -13.61
N HIS A 179 -7.81 -6.13 -12.66
CA HIS A 179 -8.07 -6.31 -11.22
C HIS A 179 -8.62 -5.06 -10.53
N TYR A 180 -8.97 -3.99 -11.25
CA TYR A 180 -9.49 -2.74 -10.67
C TYR A 180 -10.69 -2.95 -9.73
N GLY A 181 -11.51 -3.96 -9.98
CA GLY A 181 -12.69 -4.30 -9.15
C GLY A 181 -12.36 -4.76 -7.72
N LEU A 182 -11.08 -5.00 -7.39
CA LEU A 182 -10.63 -5.29 -6.03
C LEU A 182 -10.50 -4.04 -5.15
N PHE A 183 -10.60 -2.84 -5.71
CA PHE A 183 -10.28 -1.60 -5.01
C PHE A 183 -11.52 -0.77 -4.68
N ASP A 184 -11.47 -0.03 -3.58
CA ASP A 184 -12.58 0.81 -3.11
C ASP A 184 -12.66 2.13 -3.88
N TYR A 185 -11.54 2.62 -4.39
CA TYR A 185 -11.43 3.88 -5.13
C TYR A 185 -10.57 3.73 -6.37
N LEU A 186 -10.97 4.44 -7.43
CA LEU A 186 -10.18 4.58 -8.66
C LEU A 186 -9.79 6.04 -8.82
N VAL A 187 -8.49 6.33 -8.98
CA VAL A 187 -7.96 7.66 -9.23
C VAL A 187 -7.31 7.69 -10.60
N VAL A 188 -7.78 8.54 -11.50
CA VAL A 188 -7.22 8.67 -12.84
C VAL A 188 -6.11 9.72 -12.83
N ASN A 189 -4.88 9.32 -13.12
CA ASN A 189 -3.70 10.21 -13.18
C ASN A 189 -3.52 10.77 -14.61
N ASP A 190 -4.44 11.62 -15.03
CA ASP A 190 -4.37 12.39 -16.27
C ASP A 190 -3.70 13.74 -16.04
N ASP A 191 -4.06 14.43 -14.97
CA ASP A 191 -3.40 15.60 -14.41
C ASP A 191 -2.90 15.29 -13.01
N LEU A 192 -1.62 15.54 -12.75
CA LEU A 192 -0.98 15.18 -11.49
C LEU A 192 -1.59 15.89 -10.28
N ALA A 193 -1.91 17.18 -10.42
CA ALA A 193 -2.46 17.98 -9.31
C ALA A 193 -3.86 17.49 -8.96
N ARG A 194 -4.71 17.26 -9.96
CA ARG A 194 -6.06 16.73 -9.77
C ARG A 194 -6.02 15.32 -9.16
N ALA A 195 -5.22 14.40 -9.69
CA ALA A 195 -5.07 13.06 -9.15
C ALA A 195 -4.57 13.08 -7.70
N PHE A 196 -3.66 13.98 -7.37
CA PHE A 196 -3.15 14.16 -6.01
C PHE A 196 -4.23 14.72 -5.07
N ASP A 197 -5.06 15.66 -5.53
CA ASP A 197 -6.16 16.22 -4.74
C ASP A 197 -7.27 15.17 -4.50
N GLU A 198 -7.61 14.36 -5.50
CA GLU A 198 -8.54 13.24 -5.35
C GLU A 198 -8.02 12.22 -4.33
N LEU A 199 -6.77 11.78 -4.47
CA LEU A 199 -6.15 10.83 -3.55
C LEU A 199 -6.05 11.39 -2.13
N SER A 200 -5.71 12.67 -1.99
CA SER A 200 -5.69 13.37 -0.70
C SER A 200 -7.08 13.44 -0.07
N SER A 201 -8.11 13.67 -0.88
CA SER A 201 -9.50 13.72 -0.44
C SER A 201 -9.98 12.37 0.09
N VAL A 202 -9.58 11.27 -0.55
CA VAL A 202 -9.83 9.91 -0.04
C VAL A 202 -9.23 9.74 1.36
N ILE A 203 -7.97 10.12 1.56
CA ILE A 203 -7.29 10.01 2.87
C ILE A 203 -8.03 10.82 3.94
N VAL A 204 -8.40 12.06 3.62
CA VAL A 204 -9.13 12.95 4.55
C VAL A 204 -10.50 12.37 4.90
N ALA A 205 -11.25 11.88 3.92
CA ALA A 205 -12.56 11.27 4.12
C ALA A 205 -12.48 9.99 4.95
N GLU A 206 -11.52 9.13 4.65
CA GLU A 206 -11.30 7.89 5.38
C GLU A 206 -10.95 8.16 6.87
N ARG A 207 -10.11 9.16 7.15
CA ARG A 207 -9.80 9.60 8.52
C ARG A 207 -11.01 10.19 9.25
N ALA A 208 -12.00 10.71 8.52
CA ALA A 208 -13.22 11.30 9.08
C ALA A 208 -14.32 10.27 9.35
N LYS A 209 -14.18 9.03 8.90
CA LYS A 209 -15.17 7.97 9.14
C LYS A 209 -15.48 7.83 10.64
N ARG A 210 -16.78 7.67 10.98
CA ARG A 210 -17.26 7.54 12.36
C ARG A 210 -16.45 6.50 13.17
N ARG A 211 -16.17 5.35 12.60
CA ARG A 211 -15.41 4.27 13.25
C ARG A 211 -14.01 4.74 13.72
N ARG A 212 -13.36 5.65 12.99
CA ARG A 212 -12.03 6.18 13.33
C ARG A 212 -12.08 7.34 14.35
N ARG A 213 -13.23 8.02 14.49
CA ARG A 213 -13.41 9.14 15.39
C ARG A 213 -14.32 8.84 16.59
N ALA A 214 -14.80 7.59 16.72
CA ALA A 214 -15.71 7.21 17.80
C ALA A 214 -15.13 7.52 19.19
N LYS A 215 -13.85 7.18 19.42
CA LYS A 215 -13.17 7.45 20.69
C LYS A 215 -13.13 8.94 21.05
N LEU A 216 -12.99 9.84 20.05
CA LEU A 216 -13.06 11.28 20.27
C LEU A 216 -14.46 11.67 20.78
N ALA A 217 -15.51 11.23 20.09
CA ALA A 217 -16.90 11.51 20.52
C ALA A 217 -17.18 10.96 21.93
N GLU A 218 -16.76 9.71 22.21
CA GLU A 218 -16.89 9.11 23.54
C GLU A 218 -16.12 9.88 24.63
N SER A 219 -14.93 10.39 24.29
CA SER A 219 -14.15 11.19 25.24
C SER A 219 -14.82 12.53 25.60
N LEU A 220 -15.54 13.13 24.64
CA LEU A 220 -16.32 14.37 24.88
C LEU A 220 -17.51 14.09 25.79
N LEU A 221 -18.20 12.97 25.59
CA LEU A 221 -19.31 12.57 26.47
C LEU A 221 -18.84 12.32 27.91
N ARG A 222 -17.68 11.69 28.10
CA ARG A 222 -17.13 11.45 29.45
C ARG A 222 -16.68 12.74 30.15
N LYS A 223 -16.12 13.69 29.39
CA LYS A 223 -15.68 15.00 29.95
C LYS A 223 -16.84 15.97 30.17
N GLY A 224 -17.94 15.79 29.47
CA GLY A 224 -19.17 16.60 29.59
C GLY A 224 -20.11 16.14 30.69
N ALA A 225 -19.82 15.06 31.43
CA ALA A 225 -20.57 14.70 32.63
C ALA A 225 -20.40 15.82 33.66
N LEU A 226 -21.46 16.64 33.83
CA LEU A 226 -21.49 17.66 34.90
C LEU A 226 -21.24 16.95 36.22
N PRO A 227 -20.41 17.55 37.11
CA PRO A 227 -20.29 17.02 38.46
C PRO A 227 -21.68 16.94 39.06
N SER A 228 -22.06 15.79 39.58
CA SER A 228 -23.30 15.62 40.34
C SER A 228 -23.32 16.67 41.46
N ARG A 229 -24.38 17.47 41.46
CA ARG A 229 -24.64 18.48 42.51
C ARG A 229 -24.75 17.80 43.87
#